data_ee85265c25ae51af52587bb86dfb43b3
#
_entry.id   ee85265c25ae51af52587bb86dfb43b3
#
_cell.length_a   1.000
_cell.length_b   1.000
_cell.length_c   1.000
_cell.angle_alpha   90.00
_cell.angle_beta   90.00
_cell.angle_gamma   90.00
#
_symmetry.space_group_name_H-M   'P 1'
#
loop_
_entity.id
_entity.type
_entity.pdbx_description
1 polymer ?
#
loop_
_entity_poly.entity_id
_entity_poly.type
_entity_poly.pdbx_seq_one_letter_code
_entity_poly.pdbx_strand_id
1 'polypeptide(L)'
;MIWVLGVVLAGPALAWDPIGHMLVCQSAYDELTPTAKAAVETSLAEFNKKNQAKYTFVTAGCWMDDIRGTHKEFAPWHFIDLPYNREGEPFPVAWQVNALWGIRHCSAIIKGERTDSRVDKDQALVMLMHLVGDIHQPLHTINRNGDAGGNKVTVPNIEDAMVEAFPNRRNLHYFWDSSYRRVLKDGKVVESIVEPPFLPSDPAKSHANALPLVVEQTARLKKGYQPDKYPATGTPEEWVRESHAQGYDNVYQMLPGGDGANPATLDQAYVDNARKLSEQKIVQGGHRLAALLNELYK
;
A
#
# COMPACT_ATOMS: atom_id res chain seq x y z
N MET A 1 9.97 -7.62 43.38
CA MET A 1 9.31 -8.27 42.21
C MET A 1 8.94 -7.17 41.22
N ILE A 2 9.81 -6.92 40.25
CA ILE A 2 9.65 -5.83 39.27
C ILE A 2 8.85 -6.41 38.09
N TRP A 3 7.60 -5.93 37.92
CA TRP A 3 6.81 -6.25 36.74
C TRP A 3 7.35 -5.42 35.57
N VAL A 4 8.07 -6.08 34.67
CA VAL A 4 8.38 -5.51 33.37
C VAL A 4 7.09 -5.58 32.56
N LEU A 5 6.38 -4.45 32.46
CA LEU A 5 5.35 -4.29 31.43
C LEU A 5 6.06 -4.36 30.07
N GLY A 6 5.95 -5.50 29.42
CA GLY A 6 6.30 -5.63 28.02
C GLY A 6 5.36 -4.74 27.20
N VAL A 7 5.86 -3.59 26.77
CA VAL A 7 5.21 -2.83 25.71
C VAL A 7 5.31 -3.70 24.45
N VAL A 8 4.25 -4.40 24.13
CA VAL A 8 4.08 -5.03 22.82
C VAL A 8 3.96 -3.86 21.83
N LEU A 9 5.09 -3.46 21.28
CA LEU A 9 5.09 -2.57 20.12
C LEU A 9 4.38 -3.37 19.00
N ALA A 10 3.12 -3.03 18.75
CA ALA A 10 2.48 -3.43 17.50
C ALA A 10 3.46 -3.04 16.40
N GLY A 11 3.94 -4.00 15.62
CA GLY A 11 4.78 -3.72 14.48
C GLY A 11 4.04 -2.74 13.57
N PRO A 12 4.75 -1.79 12.96
CA PRO A 12 4.11 -0.80 12.11
C PRO A 12 3.30 -1.51 11.02
N ALA A 13 2.08 -1.04 10.80
CA ALA A 13 1.25 -1.47 9.68
C ALA A 13 2.06 -1.30 8.39
N LEU A 14 2.14 -2.34 7.60
CA LEU A 14 2.58 -2.25 6.21
C LEU A 14 1.37 -1.75 5.41
N ALA A 15 1.59 -1.12 4.28
CA ALA A 15 0.58 -0.85 3.26
C ALA A 15 0.25 -2.16 2.52
N TRP A 16 -0.08 -2.10 1.22
CA TRP A 16 -0.02 -3.36 0.47
C TRP A 16 1.24 -4.14 0.84
N ASP A 17 1.16 -5.44 0.87
CA ASP A 17 2.39 -6.24 0.99
C ASP A 17 3.34 -5.95 -0.20
N PRO A 18 4.60 -6.38 -0.15
CA PRO A 18 5.57 -6.05 -1.20
C PRO A 18 5.08 -6.38 -2.61
N ILE A 19 4.37 -7.50 -2.77
CA ILE A 19 3.82 -7.90 -4.09
C ILE A 19 2.75 -6.90 -4.54
N GLY A 20 1.86 -6.46 -3.64
CA GLY A 20 0.83 -5.47 -3.95
C GLY A 20 1.41 -4.14 -4.44
N HIS A 21 2.45 -3.61 -3.76
CA HIS A 21 3.18 -2.42 -4.23
C HIS A 21 3.82 -2.64 -5.59
N MET A 22 4.45 -3.79 -5.83
CA MET A 22 5.03 -4.11 -7.13
C MET A 22 3.97 -4.24 -8.22
N LEU A 23 2.78 -4.76 -7.93
CA LEU A 23 1.67 -4.82 -8.89
C LEU A 23 1.17 -3.42 -9.29
N VAL A 24 1.07 -2.49 -8.34
CA VAL A 24 0.78 -1.06 -8.62
C VAL A 24 1.85 -0.48 -9.54
N CYS A 25 3.14 -0.67 -9.21
CA CYS A 25 4.25 -0.14 -9.99
C CYS A 25 4.35 -0.80 -11.38
N GLN A 26 4.16 -2.11 -11.50
CA GLN A 26 4.16 -2.78 -12.81
C GLN A 26 3.00 -2.29 -13.69
N SER A 27 1.80 -2.13 -13.11
CA SER A 27 0.66 -1.59 -13.83
C SER A 27 0.94 -0.17 -14.34
N ALA A 28 1.60 0.67 -13.54
CA ALA A 28 2.01 2.01 -13.93
C ALA A 28 3.09 2.01 -15.01
N TYR A 29 4.13 1.19 -14.85
CA TYR A 29 5.26 1.12 -15.79
C TYR A 29 4.85 0.77 -17.22
N ASP A 30 3.85 -0.08 -17.37
CA ASP A 30 3.29 -0.48 -18.65
C ASP A 30 2.60 0.69 -19.39
N GLU A 31 2.22 1.77 -18.68
CA GLU A 31 1.45 2.89 -19.19
C GLU A 31 2.22 4.22 -19.23
N LEU A 32 3.52 4.18 -18.86
CA LEU A 32 4.38 5.35 -18.96
C LEU A 32 4.62 5.70 -20.45
N THR A 33 4.54 7.00 -20.75
CA THR A 33 5.02 7.52 -22.05
C THR A 33 6.52 7.25 -22.20
N PRO A 34 7.06 7.19 -23.42
CA PRO A 34 8.51 7.02 -23.62
C PRO A 34 9.34 8.08 -22.90
N THR A 35 8.89 9.34 -22.88
CA THR A 35 9.54 10.46 -22.18
C THR A 35 9.56 10.22 -20.67
N ALA A 36 8.42 9.95 -20.06
CA ALA A 36 8.33 9.68 -18.62
C ALA A 36 9.16 8.43 -18.25
N LYS A 37 9.09 7.37 -19.07
CA LYS A 37 9.85 6.14 -18.84
C LYS A 37 11.36 6.39 -18.81
N ALA A 38 11.91 7.12 -19.77
CA ALA A 38 13.31 7.47 -19.80
C ALA A 38 13.74 8.33 -18.59
N ALA A 39 12.88 9.28 -18.18
CA ALA A 39 13.14 10.15 -17.04
C ALA A 39 13.14 9.39 -15.71
N VAL A 40 12.13 8.52 -15.46
CA VAL A 40 12.07 7.72 -14.23
C VAL A 40 13.20 6.70 -14.14
N GLU A 41 13.61 6.09 -15.25
CA GLU A 41 14.76 5.18 -15.28
C GLU A 41 16.08 5.91 -14.97
N THR A 42 16.25 7.14 -15.47
CA THR A 42 17.41 7.99 -15.15
C THR A 42 17.43 8.34 -13.66
N SER A 43 16.30 8.79 -13.11
CA SER A 43 16.17 9.12 -11.69
C SER A 43 16.42 7.90 -10.80
N LEU A 44 15.90 6.73 -11.20
CA LEU A 44 16.11 5.48 -10.46
C LEU A 44 17.59 5.02 -10.50
N ALA A 45 18.28 5.22 -11.60
CA ALA A 45 19.72 4.91 -11.70
C ALA A 45 20.54 5.77 -10.71
N GLU A 46 20.24 7.08 -10.60
CA GLU A 46 20.87 7.97 -9.62
C GLU A 46 20.49 7.60 -8.18
N PHE A 47 19.22 7.25 -7.92
CA PHE A 47 18.78 6.73 -6.64
C PHE A 47 19.58 5.49 -6.22
N ASN A 48 19.67 4.51 -7.08
CA ASN A 48 20.41 3.26 -6.84
C ASN A 48 21.89 3.51 -6.56
N LYS A 49 22.53 4.42 -7.32
CA LYS A 49 23.91 4.80 -7.13
C LYS A 49 24.16 5.43 -5.76
N LYS A 50 23.30 6.39 -5.36
CA LYS A 50 23.39 7.08 -4.06
C LYS A 50 23.20 6.12 -2.89
N ASN A 51 22.25 5.20 -3.00
CA ASN A 51 21.86 4.28 -1.93
C ASN A 51 22.57 2.92 -2.00
N GLN A 52 23.48 2.70 -2.94
CA GLN A 52 24.15 1.41 -3.19
C GLN A 52 23.15 0.25 -3.35
N ALA A 53 22.02 0.54 -3.99
CA ALA A 53 20.89 -0.37 -4.15
C ALA A 53 20.75 -0.88 -5.59
N LYS A 54 19.82 -1.82 -5.81
CA LYS A 54 19.56 -2.44 -7.13
C LYS A 54 18.07 -2.59 -7.40
N TYR A 55 17.30 -1.56 -7.10
CA TYR A 55 15.87 -1.56 -7.40
C TYR A 55 15.63 -1.35 -8.89
N THR A 56 14.66 -2.08 -9.45
CA THR A 56 13.99 -1.72 -10.70
C THR A 56 12.86 -0.76 -10.40
N PHE A 57 12.24 -0.13 -11.40
CA PHE A 57 11.06 0.70 -11.20
C PHE A 57 9.97 -0.05 -10.39
N VAL A 58 9.74 -1.31 -10.74
CA VAL A 58 8.71 -2.14 -10.07
C VAL A 58 9.06 -2.41 -8.61
N THR A 59 10.30 -2.80 -8.33
CA THR A 59 10.71 -3.16 -6.97
C THR A 59 10.96 -1.95 -6.08
N ALA A 60 11.24 -0.77 -6.65
CA ALA A 60 11.45 0.47 -5.91
C ALA A 60 10.18 0.93 -5.16
N GLY A 61 8.99 0.50 -5.62
CA GLY A 61 7.75 0.73 -4.88
C GLY A 61 7.73 0.14 -3.47
N CYS A 62 8.62 -0.79 -3.12
CA CYS A 62 8.75 -1.37 -1.79
C CYS A 62 9.71 -0.60 -0.87
N TRP A 63 10.52 0.32 -1.41
CA TRP A 63 11.65 0.91 -0.67
C TRP A 63 11.26 1.62 0.62
N MET A 64 10.14 2.33 0.67
CA MET A 64 9.71 3.03 1.89
C MET A 64 9.45 2.06 3.05
N ASP A 65 8.90 0.89 2.76
CA ASP A 65 8.72 -0.16 3.77
C ASP A 65 10.04 -0.82 4.16
N ASP A 66 10.96 -1.04 3.20
CA ASP A 66 12.28 -1.61 3.48
C ASP A 66 13.09 -0.75 4.46
N ILE A 67 12.96 0.58 4.38
CA ILE A 67 13.68 1.53 5.27
C ILE A 67 12.93 1.86 6.57
N ARG A 68 11.71 1.40 6.74
CA ARG A 68 10.82 1.79 7.85
C ARG A 68 11.40 1.54 9.25
N GLY A 69 12.24 0.52 9.39
CA GLY A 69 12.94 0.22 10.64
C GLY A 69 13.98 1.27 11.02
N THR A 70 14.58 1.94 10.05
CA THR A 70 15.69 2.89 10.20
C THR A 70 15.30 4.35 10.02
N HIS A 71 14.23 4.63 9.26
CA HIS A 71 13.76 5.99 8.91
C HIS A 71 12.35 6.23 9.44
N LYS A 72 12.22 6.26 10.76
CA LYS A 72 10.93 6.40 11.46
C LYS A 72 10.23 7.74 11.20
N GLU A 73 10.96 8.75 10.76
CA GLU A 73 10.44 10.06 10.40
C GLU A 73 9.47 10.04 9.23
N PHE A 74 9.54 9.01 8.37
CA PHE A 74 8.61 8.81 7.25
C PHE A 74 7.40 7.94 7.61
N ALA A 75 7.34 7.35 8.80
CA ALA A 75 6.22 6.49 9.19
C ALA A 75 4.83 7.15 9.07
N PRO A 76 4.64 8.45 9.42
CA PRO A 76 3.33 9.10 9.23
C PRO A 76 2.94 9.32 7.77
N TRP A 77 3.88 9.19 6.82
CA TRP A 77 3.59 9.41 5.40
C TRP A 77 2.79 8.28 4.77
N HIS A 78 2.79 7.09 5.37
CA HIS A 78 2.16 5.89 4.80
C HIS A 78 0.62 5.88 4.89
N PHE A 79 0.00 6.73 5.70
CA PHE A 79 -1.44 6.71 5.94
C PHE A 79 -2.02 8.10 6.19
N ILE A 80 -3.35 8.17 6.15
CA ILE A 80 -4.12 9.35 6.54
C ILE A 80 -5.32 8.88 7.37
N ASP A 81 -5.32 9.18 8.67
CA ASP A 81 -6.31 8.73 9.63
C ASP A 81 -7.59 9.60 9.55
N LEU A 82 -8.39 9.42 8.49
CA LEU A 82 -9.70 10.06 8.44
C LEU A 82 -10.66 9.40 9.43
N PRO A 83 -11.56 10.19 10.06
CA PRO A 83 -12.53 9.67 11.03
C PRO A 83 -13.44 8.60 10.42
N TYR A 84 -13.89 7.66 11.26
CA TYR A 84 -14.87 6.64 10.90
C TYR A 84 -16.28 7.26 10.80
N ASN A 85 -16.52 7.93 9.72
CA ASN A 85 -17.83 8.37 9.23
C ASN A 85 -17.80 8.29 7.70
N ARG A 86 -18.96 8.32 7.05
CA ARG A 86 -19.03 8.07 5.61
C ARG A 86 -18.33 9.14 4.78
N GLU A 87 -18.32 10.36 5.24
CA GLU A 87 -17.78 11.53 4.53
C GLU A 87 -16.26 11.69 4.75
N GLY A 88 -15.69 11.06 5.80
CA GLY A 88 -14.30 11.24 6.20
C GLY A 88 -13.97 12.63 6.73
N GLU A 89 -14.98 13.36 7.21
CA GLU A 89 -14.75 14.68 7.79
C GLU A 89 -14.52 14.61 9.32
N PRO A 90 -13.66 15.46 9.89
CA PRO A 90 -12.92 16.53 9.22
C PRO A 90 -11.75 16.03 8.38
N PHE A 91 -11.60 16.58 7.19
CA PHE A 91 -10.44 16.28 6.34
C PHE A 91 -9.21 17.05 6.88
N PRO A 92 -8.01 16.41 6.93
CA PRO A 92 -6.82 17.05 7.48
C PRO A 92 -6.43 18.33 6.76
N VAL A 93 -5.90 19.29 7.50
CA VAL A 93 -5.37 20.54 6.93
C VAL A 93 -4.10 20.28 6.12
N ALA A 94 -3.85 21.13 5.13
CA ALA A 94 -2.80 20.93 4.13
C ALA A 94 -1.36 20.79 4.67
N TRP A 95 -1.07 21.30 5.88
CA TRP A 95 0.24 21.22 6.52
C TRP A 95 0.42 19.98 7.43
N GLN A 96 -0.63 19.21 7.67
CA GLN A 96 -0.54 18.00 8.48
C GLN A 96 0.18 16.88 7.70
N VAL A 97 1.27 16.39 8.27
CA VAL A 97 2.08 15.31 7.65
C VAL A 97 1.29 14.00 7.65
N ASN A 98 1.01 13.47 6.46
CA ASN A 98 0.31 12.23 6.20
C ASN A 98 0.56 11.78 4.74
N ALA A 99 -0.05 10.69 4.28
CA ALA A 99 0.14 10.17 2.92
C ALA A 99 -0.23 11.18 1.82
N LEU A 100 -1.33 11.90 1.96
CA LEU A 100 -1.72 12.94 1.00
C LEU A 100 -0.72 14.08 0.94
N TRP A 101 -0.26 14.55 2.11
CA TRP A 101 0.81 15.55 2.19
C TRP A 101 2.09 15.02 1.52
N GLY A 102 2.47 13.76 1.76
CA GLY A 102 3.64 13.12 1.16
C GLY A 102 3.60 13.10 -0.37
N ILE A 103 2.45 12.72 -0.95
CA ILE A 103 2.25 12.72 -2.41
C ILE A 103 2.44 14.13 -2.99
N ARG A 104 1.82 15.14 -2.39
CA ARG A 104 1.95 16.54 -2.83
C ARG A 104 3.38 17.05 -2.69
N HIS A 105 4.02 16.70 -1.57
CA HIS A 105 5.39 17.11 -1.26
C HIS A 105 6.38 16.50 -2.25
N CYS A 106 6.31 15.20 -2.50
CA CYS A 106 7.17 14.53 -3.47
C CYS A 106 6.93 15.06 -4.90
N SER A 107 5.68 15.28 -5.29
CA SER A 107 5.35 15.86 -6.60
C SER A 107 5.96 17.24 -6.79
N ALA A 108 5.90 18.12 -5.76
CA ALA A 108 6.49 19.44 -5.79
C ALA A 108 8.03 19.41 -5.87
N ILE A 109 8.68 18.45 -5.18
CA ILE A 109 10.13 18.22 -5.29
C ILE A 109 10.51 17.78 -6.72
N ILE A 110 9.77 16.84 -7.30
CA ILE A 110 10.02 16.34 -8.66
C ILE A 110 9.90 17.48 -9.68
N LYS A 111 8.94 18.37 -9.52
CA LYS A 111 8.75 19.59 -10.35
C LYS A 111 9.81 20.67 -10.13
N GLY A 112 10.61 20.58 -9.07
CA GLY A 112 11.55 21.63 -8.67
C GLY A 112 10.89 22.85 -8.00
N GLU A 113 9.63 22.73 -7.59
CA GLU A 113 8.85 23.77 -6.88
C GLU A 113 9.16 23.80 -5.38
N ARG A 114 9.82 22.76 -4.87
CA ARG A 114 10.17 22.59 -3.45
C ARG A 114 11.49 21.87 -3.29
N THR A 115 12.18 22.19 -2.19
CA THR A 115 13.37 21.46 -1.72
C THR A 115 13.11 20.91 -0.31
N ASP A 116 13.68 19.76 0.01
CA ASP A 116 13.73 19.18 1.35
C ASP A 116 15.15 18.66 1.60
N SER A 117 15.72 18.93 2.76
CA SER A 117 17.08 18.46 3.10
C SER A 117 17.18 16.96 3.33
N ARG A 118 16.05 16.27 3.53
CA ARG A 118 15.95 14.83 3.80
C ARG A 118 15.59 14.01 2.55
N VAL A 119 14.97 14.66 1.56
CA VAL A 119 14.39 13.99 0.40
C VAL A 119 14.84 14.72 -0.87
N ASP A 120 15.71 14.11 -1.64
CA ASP A 120 16.09 14.60 -2.98
C ASP A 120 15.06 14.17 -4.04
N LYS A 121 15.25 14.64 -5.29
CA LYS A 121 14.32 14.37 -6.39
C LYS A 121 14.17 12.86 -6.68
N ASP A 122 15.25 12.10 -6.58
CA ASP A 122 15.25 10.68 -6.92
C ASP A 122 14.59 9.85 -5.81
N GLN A 123 14.80 10.24 -4.55
CA GLN A 123 14.06 9.68 -3.40
C GLN A 123 12.58 10.05 -3.49
N ALA A 124 12.24 11.30 -3.84
CA ALA A 124 10.86 11.75 -4.00
C ALA A 124 10.09 10.91 -5.03
N LEU A 125 10.74 10.50 -6.14
CA LEU A 125 10.12 9.58 -7.10
C LEU A 125 9.76 8.24 -6.45
N VAL A 126 10.72 7.61 -5.78
CA VAL A 126 10.53 6.28 -5.16
C VAL A 126 9.47 6.34 -4.04
N MET A 127 9.49 7.41 -3.24
CA MET A 127 8.47 7.65 -2.21
C MET A 127 7.09 7.86 -2.83
N LEU A 128 6.99 8.67 -3.90
CA LEU A 128 5.72 8.92 -4.59
C LEU A 128 5.08 7.63 -5.11
N MET A 129 5.89 6.73 -5.68
CA MET A 129 5.42 5.43 -6.19
C MET A 129 4.80 4.59 -5.08
N HIS A 130 5.41 4.54 -3.92
CA HIS A 130 4.91 3.83 -2.74
C HIS A 130 3.62 4.46 -2.21
N LEU A 131 3.63 5.78 -1.96
CA LEU A 131 2.52 6.51 -1.34
C LEU A 131 1.23 6.49 -2.18
N VAL A 132 1.36 6.50 -3.50
CA VAL A 132 0.19 6.31 -4.38
C VAL A 132 -0.39 4.90 -4.22
N GLY A 133 0.45 3.88 -4.04
CA GLY A 133 -0.01 2.53 -3.65
C GLY A 133 -0.77 2.55 -2.33
N ASP A 134 -0.18 3.17 -1.30
CA ASP A 134 -0.72 3.23 0.06
C ASP A 134 -2.14 3.79 0.13
N ILE A 135 -2.38 4.95 -0.48
CA ILE A 135 -3.71 5.58 -0.42
C ILE A 135 -4.79 4.82 -1.20
N HIS A 136 -4.43 3.80 -1.98
CA HIS A 136 -5.38 2.91 -2.63
C HIS A 136 -5.70 1.67 -1.79
N GLN A 137 -5.02 1.43 -0.66
CA GLN A 137 -5.42 0.44 0.34
C GLN A 137 -6.43 1.11 1.30
N PRO A 138 -7.68 0.62 1.37
CA PRO A 138 -8.74 1.33 2.09
C PRO A 138 -8.44 1.64 3.56
N LEU A 139 -7.77 0.73 4.28
CA LEU A 139 -7.45 0.93 5.70
C LEU A 139 -6.30 1.91 5.95
N HIS A 140 -5.60 2.37 4.90
CA HIS A 140 -4.64 3.47 4.99
C HIS A 140 -5.29 4.85 5.03
N THR A 141 -6.60 4.91 4.82
CA THR A 141 -7.33 6.18 4.73
C THR A 141 -8.42 6.35 5.79
N ILE A 142 -8.59 5.39 6.69
CA ILE A 142 -9.66 5.40 7.69
C ILE A 142 -9.18 4.87 9.04
N ASN A 143 -9.61 5.51 10.14
CA ASN A 143 -9.33 5.09 11.50
C ASN A 143 -10.65 4.98 12.29
N ARG A 144 -11.05 3.74 12.60
CA ARG A 144 -12.26 3.47 13.36
C ARG A 144 -11.98 3.54 14.86
N ASN A 145 -12.33 4.65 15.49
CA ASN A 145 -12.26 4.81 16.95
C ASN A 145 -10.87 4.48 17.56
N GLY A 146 -9.80 4.77 16.83
CA GLY A 146 -8.43 4.54 17.28
C GLY A 146 -7.95 3.10 17.10
N ASP A 147 -8.57 2.32 16.21
CA ASP A 147 -8.17 0.95 15.89
C ASP A 147 -6.91 0.87 15.00
N ALA A 148 -6.33 2.02 14.66
CA ALA A 148 -5.15 2.15 13.81
C ALA A 148 -5.36 1.48 12.43
N GLY A 149 -6.46 1.85 11.73
CA GLY A 149 -6.78 1.26 10.43
C GLY A 149 -6.95 -0.26 10.49
N GLY A 150 -7.62 -0.79 11.52
CA GLY A 150 -7.86 -2.24 11.67
C GLY A 150 -6.72 -3.05 12.27
N ASN A 151 -5.56 -2.45 12.59
CA ASN A 151 -4.45 -3.17 13.24
C ASN A 151 -4.81 -3.74 14.62
N LYS A 152 -5.80 -3.15 15.31
CA LYS A 152 -6.28 -3.62 16.61
C LYS A 152 -7.50 -4.54 16.50
N VAL A 153 -7.94 -4.88 15.30
CA VAL A 153 -9.03 -5.83 15.07
C VAL A 153 -8.46 -7.21 14.81
N THR A 154 -8.62 -8.11 15.75
CA THR A 154 -8.11 -9.49 15.64
C THR A 154 -8.92 -10.29 14.62
N VAL A 155 -8.23 -11.01 13.72
CA VAL A 155 -8.83 -11.94 12.73
C VAL A 155 -8.28 -13.34 12.98
N PRO A 156 -8.94 -14.15 13.80
CA PRO A 156 -8.40 -15.41 14.31
C PRO A 156 -8.24 -16.50 13.24
N ASN A 157 -8.97 -16.43 12.14
CA ASN A 157 -8.96 -17.44 11.09
C ASN A 157 -7.97 -17.16 9.94
N ILE A 158 -7.03 -16.22 10.08
CA ILE A 158 -5.91 -16.10 9.14
C ILE A 158 -4.87 -17.17 9.47
N GLU A 159 -4.49 -17.95 8.46
CA GLU A 159 -3.43 -18.96 8.56
C GLU A 159 -2.42 -18.82 7.42
N ASP A 160 -1.21 -18.42 7.76
CA ASP A 160 -0.05 -18.39 6.88
C ASP A 160 1.25 -18.37 7.70
N ALA A 161 2.38 -18.58 7.03
CA ALA A 161 3.69 -18.65 7.69
C ALA A 161 4.07 -17.36 8.43
N MET A 162 3.62 -16.20 7.95
CA MET A 162 3.92 -14.91 8.59
C MET A 162 3.12 -14.74 9.89
N VAL A 163 1.87 -15.18 9.91
CA VAL A 163 1.04 -15.15 11.13
C VAL A 163 1.53 -16.17 12.16
N GLU A 164 2.03 -17.32 11.72
CA GLU A 164 2.66 -18.30 12.61
C GLU A 164 3.94 -17.73 13.24
N ALA A 165 4.79 -17.07 12.45
CA ALA A 165 6.01 -16.44 12.93
C ALA A 165 5.75 -15.18 13.77
N PHE A 166 4.71 -14.41 13.44
CA PHE A 166 4.35 -13.14 14.06
C PHE A 166 2.84 -13.09 14.38
N PRO A 167 2.38 -13.68 15.50
CA PRO A 167 0.94 -13.80 15.83
C PRO A 167 0.18 -12.47 15.92
N ASN A 168 0.86 -11.36 16.20
CA ASN A 168 0.30 -10.00 16.18
C ASN A 168 -0.15 -9.54 14.79
N ARG A 169 0.24 -10.23 13.73
CA ARG A 169 -0.26 -10.02 12.36
C ARG A 169 -1.62 -10.67 12.10
N ARG A 170 -2.20 -11.40 13.04
CA ARG A 170 -3.60 -11.87 12.94
C ARG A 170 -4.58 -10.72 13.14
N ASN A 171 -4.55 -9.73 12.25
CA ASN A 171 -5.40 -8.56 12.33
C ASN A 171 -6.01 -8.18 10.97
N LEU A 172 -7.00 -7.30 11.00
CA LEU A 172 -7.76 -6.90 9.82
C LEU A 172 -6.90 -6.13 8.82
N HIS A 173 -5.98 -5.30 9.30
CA HIS A 173 -5.07 -4.53 8.42
C HIS A 173 -4.19 -5.47 7.59
N TYR A 174 -3.50 -6.42 8.25
CA TYR A 174 -2.66 -7.41 7.56
C TYR A 174 -3.45 -8.26 6.54
N PHE A 175 -4.70 -8.61 6.86
CA PHE A 175 -5.55 -9.29 5.89
C PHE A 175 -5.76 -8.42 4.64
N TRP A 176 -6.09 -7.12 4.81
CA TRP A 176 -6.34 -6.22 3.70
C TRP A 176 -5.10 -5.92 2.86
N ASP A 177 -3.91 -5.86 3.46
CA ASP A 177 -2.64 -5.64 2.74
C ASP A 177 -2.34 -6.72 1.70
N SER A 178 -2.91 -7.90 1.89
CA SER A 178 -2.71 -9.06 1.03
C SER A 178 -4.01 -9.68 0.48
N SER A 179 -5.16 -9.03 0.66
CA SER A 179 -6.48 -9.62 0.35
C SER A 179 -6.68 -9.96 -1.13
N TYR A 180 -6.00 -9.29 -2.06
CA TYR A 180 -5.99 -9.59 -3.50
C TYR A 180 -5.51 -11.03 -3.83
N ARG A 181 -4.84 -11.70 -2.90
CA ARG A 181 -4.31 -13.06 -3.02
C ARG A 181 -4.82 -14.01 -1.93
N ARG A 182 -5.83 -13.62 -1.15
CA ARG A 182 -6.43 -14.44 -0.09
C ARG A 182 -7.68 -15.17 -0.57
N VAL A 183 -7.87 -16.38 -0.04
CA VAL A 183 -9.09 -17.21 -0.23
C VAL A 183 -9.49 -17.82 1.09
N LEU A 184 -10.79 -18.14 1.23
CA LEU A 184 -11.27 -18.93 2.36
C LEU A 184 -11.29 -20.41 1.96
N LYS A 185 -10.62 -21.27 2.74
CA LYS A 185 -10.59 -22.72 2.57
C LYS A 185 -10.76 -23.39 3.92
N ASP A 186 -11.76 -24.26 4.05
CA ASP A 186 -12.06 -24.98 5.28
C ASP A 186 -12.20 -24.07 6.52
N GLY A 187 -12.83 -22.88 6.34
CA GLY A 187 -13.01 -21.89 7.39
C GLY A 187 -11.76 -21.02 7.70
N LYS A 188 -10.67 -21.23 7.00
CA LYS A 188 -9.39 -20.54 7.19
C LYS A 188 -9.08 -19.62 6.02
N VAL A 189 -8.59 -18.43 6.32
CA VAL A 189 -8.10 -17.46 5.32
C VAL A 189 -6.64 -17.79 5.02
N VAL A 190 -6.39 -18.27 3.79
CA VAL A 190 -5.07 -18.72 3.33
C VAL A 190 -4.63 -18.00 2.07
N GLU A 191 -3.35 -18.06 1.75
CA GLU A 191 -2.82 -17.52 0.51
C GLU A 191 -3.16 -18.42 -0.69
N SER A 192 -3.64 -17.82 -1.78
CA SER A 192 -3.86 -18.48 -3.07
C SER A 192 -2.68 -18.34 -4.03
N ILE A 193 -1.76 -17.43 -3.74
CA ILE A 193 -0.54 -17.14 -4.50
C ILE A 193 0.63 -17.28 -3.54
N VAL A 194 1.53 -18.20 -3.83
CA VAL A 194 2.74 -18.42 -3.01
C VAL A 194 3.84 -17.49 -3.47
N GLU A 195 4.32 -16.68 -2.53
CA GLU A 195 5.45 -15.78 -2.78
C GLU A 195 6.79 -16.51 -2.69
N PRO A 196 7.81 -16.04 -3.45
CA PRO A 196 9.17 -16.42 -3.17
C PRO A 196 9.57 -16.04 -1.75
N PRO A 197 10.46 -16.82 -1.08
CA PRO A 197 10.89 -16.50 0.29
C PRO A 197 11.50 -15.10 0.40
N PHE A 198 11.04 -14.32 1.38
CA PHE A 198 11.61 -13.02 1.70
C PHE A 198 12.94 -13.18 2.45
N LEU A 199 13.97 -12.46 2.01
CA LEU A 199 15.31 -12.43 2.59
C LEU A 199 15.51 -11.09 3.32
N PRO A 200 15.34 -11.01 4.65
CA PRO A 200 15.44 -9.74 5.39
C PRO A 200 16.81 -9.05 5.25
N SER A 201 17.87 -9.81 4.97
CA SER A 201 19.23 -9.28 4.76
C SER A 201 19.43 -8.62 3.39
N ASP A 202 18.54 -8.86 2.43
CA ASP A 202 18.59 -8.30 1.08
C ASP A 202 17.16 -8.15 0.51
N PRO A 203 16.40 -7.13 0.95
CA PRO A 203 15.05 -6.86 0.47
C PRO A 203 14.98 -6.68 -1.04
N ALA A 204 15.88 -5.93 -1.63
CA ALA A 204 15.90 -5.67 -3.07
C ALA A 204 16.03 -6.96 -3.89
N LYS A 205 16.83 -7.93 -3.43
CA LYS A 205 16.94 -9.25 -4.06
C LYS A 205 15.65 -10.07 -3.90
N SER A 206 15.02 -10.00 -2.73
CA SER A 206 13.74 -10.68 -2.49
C SER A 206 12.68 -10.17 -3.46
N HIS A 207 12.56 -8.86 -3.61
CA HIS A 207 11.63 -8.25 -4.55
C HIS A 207 11.96 -8.62 -6.00
N ALA A 208 13.26 -8.64 -6.37
CA ALA A 208 13.68 -9.07 -7.70
C ALA A 208 13.29 -10.54 -8.01
N ASN A 209 13.34 -11.42 -7.03
CA ASN A 209 12.91 -12.82 -7.19
C ASN A 209 11.40 -12.95 -7.45
N ALA A 210 10.59 -11.98 -7.01
CA ALA A 210 9.15 -11.98 -7.20
C ALA A 210 8.69 -11.36 -8.54
N LEU A 211 9.58 -10.70 -9.29
CA LEU A 211 9.22 -10.03 -10.56
C LEU A 211 8.46 -10.92 -11.57
N PRO A 212 8.84 -12.20 -11.81
CA PRO A 212 8.10 -13.04 -12.75
C PRO A 212 6.64 -13.24 -12.32
N LEU A 213 6.39 -13.44 -11.02
CA LEU A 213 5.05 -13.53 -10.44
C LEU A 213 4.28 -12.23 -10.63
N VAL A 214 4.90 -11.09 -10.36
CA VAL A 214 4.28 -9.76 -10.51
C VAL A 214 3.86 -9.51 -11.95
N VAL A 215 4.71 -9.80 -12.93
CA VAL A 215 4.38 -9.63 -14.36
C VAL A 215 3.18 -10.49 -14.75
N GLU A 216 3.15 -11.77 -14.34
CA GLU A 216 2.03 -12.68 -14.60
C GLU A 216 0.73 -12.16 -13.98
N GLN A 217 0.77 -11.81 -12.70
CA GLN A 217 -0.42 -11.33 -11.97
C GLN A 217 -0.92 -9.98 -12.50
N THR A 218 -0.04 -9.05 -12.86
CA THR A 218 -0.42 -7.77 -13.49
C THR A 218 -1.17 -8.03 -14.79
N ALA A 219 -0.67 -8.91 -15.66
CA ALA A 219 -1.34 -9.25 -16.90
C ALA A 219 -2.74 -9.85 -16.67
N ARG A 220 -2.90 -10.69 -15.63
CA ARG A 220 -4.20 -11.24 -15.21
C ARG A 220 -5.15 -10.13 -14.75
N LEU A 221 -4.68 -9.27 -13.86
CA LEU A 221 -5.48 -8.19 -13.28
C LEU A 221 -5.95 -7.20 -14.36
N LYS A 222 -5.09 -6.77 -15.26
CA LYS A 222 -5.43 -5.82 -16.35
C LYS A 222 -6.46 -6.37 -17.32
N LYS A 223 -6.61 -7.69 -17.46
CA LYS A 223 -7.71 -8.28 -18.23
C LYS A 223 -9.07 -8.13 -17.53
N GLY A 224 -9.09 -8.18 -16.19
CA GLY A 224 -10.31 -8.07 -15.39
C GLY A 224 -10.75 -6.61 -15.13
N TYR A 225 -9.79 -5.70 -15.08
CA TYR A 225 -10.00 -4.30 -14.67
C TYR A 225 -9.47 -3.34 -15.73
N GLN A 226 -10.30 -3.02 -16.73
CA GLN A 226 -9.91 -2.15 -17.84
C GLN A 226 -9.90 -0.66 -17.44
N PRO A 227 -8.99 0.17 -17.99
CA PRO A 227 -8.84 1.59 -17.63
C PRO A 227 -10.11 2.43 -17.82
N ASP A 228 -10.94 2.11 -18.82
CA ASP A 228 -12.20 2.79 -19.08
C ASP A 228 -13.23 2.64 -17.96
N LYS A 229 -13.14 1.57 -17.18
CA LYS A 229 -13.97 1.32 -16.00
C LYS A 229 -13.35 1.86 -14.71
N TYR A 230 -12.03 2.01 -14.67
CA TYR A 230 -11.24 2.44 -13.51
C TYR A 230 -10.30 3.57 -13.92
N PRO A 231 -10.83 4.76 -14.24
CA PRO A 231 -10.07 5.83 -14.87
C PRO A 231 -8.95 6.34 -13.96
N ALA A 232 -7.86 6.77 -14.58
CA ALA A 232 -6.73 7.42 -13.93
C ALA A 232 -7.01 8.86 -13.45
N THR A 233 -8.24 9.34 -13.62
CA THR A 233 -8.65 10.71 -13.32
C THR A 233 -8.73 10.99 -11.82
N GLY A 234 -8.86 12.27 -11.48
CA GLY A 234 -9.02 12.77 -10.13
C GLY A 234 -7.71 13.26 -9.51
N THR A 235 -7.86 13.97 -8.42
CA THR A 235 -6.79 14.49 -7.58
C THR A 235 -6.42 13.49 -6.47
N PRO A 236 -5.23 13.59 -5.87
CA PRO A 236 -4.88 12.76 -4.71
C PRO A 236 -5.90 12.86 -3.55
N GLU A 237 -6.55 14.01 -3.37
CA GLU A 237 -7.63 14.20 -2.41
C GLU A 237 -8.86 13.35 -2.72
N GLU A 238 -9.26 13.33 -3.98
CA GLU A 238 -10.39 12.50 -4.44
C GLU A 238 -10.07 11.01 -4.30
N TRP A 239 -8.81 10.60 -4.58
CA TRP A 239 -8.38 9.21 -4.39
C TRP A 239 -8.45 8.78 -2.93
N VAL A 240 -8.01 9.65 -2.01
CA VAL A 240 -8.12 9.41 -0.56
C VAL A 240 -9.58 9.30 -0.14
N ARG A 241 -10.47 10.21 -0.57
CA ARG A 241 -11.91 10.15 -0.24
C ARG A 241 -12.56 8.88 -0.78
N GLU A 242 -12.21 8.48 -2.00
CA GLU A 242 -12.70 7.24 -2.58
C GLU A 242 -12.26 6.01 -1.78
N SER A 243 -10.97 5.93 -1.41
CA SER A 243 -10.45 4.83 -0.59
C SER A 243 -11.05 4.82 0.80
N HIS A 244 -11.24 5.99 1.43
CA HIS A 244 -11.94 6.13 2.71
C HIS A 244 -13.38 5.60 2.64
N ALA A 245 -14.13 5.99 1.62
CA ALA A 245 -15.51 5.50 1.43
C ALA A 245 -15.54 3.97 1.27
N GLN A 246 -14.56 3.38 0.55
CA GLN A 246 -14.41 1.93 0.47
C GLN A 246 -14.05 1.31 1.83
N GLY A 247 -13.21 1.96 2.61
CA GLY A 247 -12.88 1.56 3.98
C GLY A 247 -14.13 1.53 4.87
N TYR A 248 -14.97 2.55 4.76
CA TYR A 248 -16.23 2.59 5.48
C TYR A 248 -17.21 1.51 4.99
N ASP A 249 -17.57 1.53 3.70
CA ASP A 249 -18.64 0.70 3.14
C ASP A 249 -18.25 -0.78 3.03
N ASN A 250 -17.03 -1.12 2.59
CA ASN A 250 -16.64 -2.48 2.24
C ASN A 250 -15.72 -3.16 3.26
N VAL A 251 -15.00 -2.39 4.08
CA VAL A 251 -14.17 -2.99 5.13
C VAL A 251 -14.97 -3.14 6.42
N TYR A 252 -15.45 -2.04 6.98
CA TYR A 252 -16.07 -2.08 8.30
C TYR A 252 -17.55 -2.43 8.28
N GLN A 253 -18.35 -1.86 7.37
CA GLN A 253 -19.80 -2.15 7.31
C GLN A 253 -20.10 -3.59 6.89
N MET A 254 -19.22 -4.21 6.10
CA MET A 254 -19.34 -5.62 5.71
C MET A 254 -18.68 -6.59 6.68
N LEU A 255 -18.03 -6.12 7.75
CA LEU A 255 -17.31 -6.99 8.67
C LEU A 255 -18.24 -8.00 9.33
N PRO A 256 -17.96 -9.32 9.25
CA PRO A 256 -18.79 -10.34 9.91
C PRO A 256 -18.90 -10.08 11.42
N GLY A 257 -20.13 -10.05 11.94
CA GLY A 257 -20.41 -9.65 13.32
C GLY A 257 -20.66 -8.17 13.51
N GLY A 258 -20.67 -7.40 12.41
CA GLY A 258 -20.95 -5.95 12.40
C GLY A 258 -19.69 -5.10 12.51
N ASP A 259 -19.85 -3.79 12.31
CA ASP A 259 -18.74 -2.83 12.23
C ASP A 259 -17.92 -2.71 13.53
N GLY A 260 -18.49 -3.11 14.67
CA GLY A 260 -17.81 -3.18 15.97
C GLY A 260 -17.12 -4.51 16.29
N ALA A 261 -17.19 -5.52 15.41
CA ALA A 261 -16.68 -6.85 15.70
C ALA A 261 -15.16 -6.85 15.99
N ASN A 262 -14.80 -7.44 17.15
CA ASN A 262 -13.41 -7.68 17.53
C ASN A 262 -13.36 -8.74 18.65
N PRO A 263 -12.91 -9.98 18.41
CA PRO A 263 -12.37 -10.47 17.13
C PRO A 263 -13.43 -10.62 16.02
N ALA A 264 -12.99 -10.57 14.76
CA ALA A 264 -13.81 -10.78 13.58
C ALA A 264 -13.35 -12.05 12.83
N THR A 265 -14.24 -13.04 12.71
CA THR A 265 -13.97 -14.24 11.89
C THR A 265 -14.49 -13.99 10.48
N LEU A 266 -13.59 -13.94 9.50
CA LEU A 266 -13.97 -13.61 8.12
C LEU A 266 -14.65 -14.81 7.44
N ASP A 267 -15.76 -14.52 6.77
CA ASP A 267 -16.52 -15.49 5.98
C ASP A 267 -16.19 -15.39 4.47
N GLN A 268 -16.78 -16.30 3.67
CA GLN A 268 -16.52 -16.37 2.23
C GLN A 268 -16.90 -15.08 1.51
N ALA A 269 -18.04 -14.49 1.86
CA ALA A 269 -18.55 -13.28 1.20
C ALA A 269 -17.60 -12.09 1.44
N TYR A 270 -17.11 -11.95 2.67
CA TYR A 270 -16.16 -10.92 3.02
C TYR A 270 -14.81 -11.08 2.30
N VAL A 271 -14.25 -12.30 2.32
CA VAL A 271 -12.96 -12.59 1.67
C VAL A 271 -13.04 -12.36 0.15
N ASP A 272 -14.12 -12.79 -0.49
CA ASP A 272 -14.29 -12.59 -1.94
C ASP A 272 -14.49 -11.12 -2.31
N ASN A 273 -15.25 -10.35 -1.50
CA ASN A 273 -15.41 -8.92 -1.69
C ASN A 273 -14.07 -8.18 -1.51
N ALA A 274 -13.34 -8.48 -0.45
CA ALA A 274 -12.04 -7.87 -0.17
C ALA A 274 -11.04 -8.13 -1.29
N ARG A 275 -10.96 -9.38 -1.77
CA ARG A 275 -10.09 -9.75 -2.89
C ARG A 275 -10.43 -8.95 -4.15
N LYS A 276 -11.70 -8.92 -4.54
CA LYS A 276 -12.16 -8.20 -5.73
C LYS A 276 -11.86 -6.70 -5.65
N LEU A 277 -12.13 -6.08 -4.49
CA LEU A 277 -11.88 -4.66 -4.28
C LEU A 277 -10.38 -4.36 -4.31
N SER A 278 -9.55 -5.19 -3.67
CA SER A 278 -8.10 -4.98 -3.64
C SER A 278 -7.47 -5.15 -5.03
N GLU A 279 -7.89 -6.13 -5.81
CA GLU A 279 -7.46 -6.28 -7.21
C GLU A 279 -7.80 -5.03 -8.04
N GLN A 280 -9.01 -4.51 -7.87
CA GLN A 280 -9.46 -3.27 -8.52
C GLN A 280 -8.61 -2.07 -8.10
N LYS A 281 -8.35 -1.90 -6.79
CA LYS A 281 -7.59 -0.77 -6.24
C LYS A 281 -6.12 -0.80 -6.65
N ILE A 282 -5.51 -1.97 -6.74
CA ILE A 282 -4.15 -2.14 -7.24
C ILE A 282 -4.03 -1.64 -8.68
N VAL A 283 -4.92 -2.07 -9.58
CA VAL A 283 -4.89 -1.64 -10.99
C VAL A 283 -5.20 -0.15 -11.11
N GLN A 284 -6.20 0.36 -10.39
CA GLN A 284 -6.55 1.78 -10.37
C GLN A 284 -5.40 2.64 -9.85
N GLY A 285 -4.71 2.20 -8.78
CA GLY A 285 -3.51 2.86 -8.27
C GLY A 285 -2.40 2.93 -9.31
N GLY A 286 -2.20 1.85 -10.08
CA GLY A 286 -1.24 1.81 -11.18
C GLY A 286 -1.59 2.80 -12.29
N HIS A 287 -2.84 2.87 -12.75
CA HIS A 287 -3.29 3.85 -13.76
C HIS A 287 -3.09 5.29 -13.29
N ARG A 288 -3.42 5.59 -12.03
CA ARG A 288 -3.27 6.93 -11.43
C ARG A 288 -1.80 7.31 -11.25
N LEU A 289 -0.96 6.37 -10.83
CA LEU A 289 0.49 6.57 -10.74
C LEU A 289 1.08 6.86 -12.13
N ALA A 290 0.71 6.10 -13.15
CA ALA A 290 1.17 6.35 -14.52
C ALA A 290 0.78 7.74 -15.03
N ALA A 291 -0.49 8.13 -14.85
CA ALA A 291 -0.98 9.44 -15.25
C ALA A 291 -0.21 10.57 -14.55
N LEU A 292 0.00 10.45 -13.23
CA LEU A 292 0.75 11.42 -12.44
C LEU A 292 2.21 11.53 -12.91
N LEU A 293 2.90 10.40 -13.11
CA LEU A 293 4.28 10.41 -13.58
C LEU A 293 4.41 10.93 -15.00
N ASN A 294 3.47 10.58 -15.91
CA ASN A 294 3.41 11.12 -17.25
C ASN A 294 3.21 12.65 -17.25
N GLU A 295 2.52 13.19 -16.26
CA GLU A 295 2.39 14.63 -16.07
C GLU A 295 3.67 15.28 -15.51
N LEU A 296 4.29 14.67 -14.50
CA LEU A 296 5.46 15.20 -13.82
C LEU A 296 6.73 15.21 -14.71
N TYR A 297 6.78 14.34 -15.70
CA TYR A 297 7.92 14.15 -16.59
C TYR A 297 7.59 14.43 -18.07
N LYS A 298 6.73 15.43 -18.30
CA LYS A 298 6.40 15.92 -19.68
C LYS A 298 7.60 16.53 -20.38
#